data_8dfb8656b7ee0d40434e2488360082e9
#
_entry.id   8dfb8656b7ee0d40434e2488360082e9
#
_cell.length_a   1.000
_cell.length_b   1.000
_cell.length_c   1.000
_cell.angle_alpha   90.00
_cell.angle_beta   90.00
_cell.angle_gamma   90.00
#
_symmetry.space_group_name_H-M   'P 1'
#
loop_
_entity.id
_entity.type
_entity.pdbx_description
1 polymer ?
#
loop_
_entity_poly.entity_id
_entity_poly.type
_entity_poly.pdbx_seq_one_letter_code
_entity_poly.pdbx_strand_id
1 'polypeptide(L)'
;MDFAARGLGTKFRSFLHRNTQIILTAVITAIVLFILLVAQVFFDMPKSLLFLLGGTFLVWTAVYWFLSRRTQKTPLKYLAYWLLSWAAAITLFLGAVFFIDRGGWMWFRVTGYDVTLAENYQQEVDISLNEFVAKHPQFELDAAGLRLPQGEHIFRETVVVPRGTALIIDPGTVLRFGAARSLISYGPVTAQGTEDEPIRFTAKNPWLKWGVIGVVGSTPSVFEHIQLEHSRQAFVNDIDFFAGLSLIEADGVIRNSTFENVFGKDAVNARMSDVRIQNNMFRNAFKDCLDLDGGTGEVSGNLFVDCDDEGIDLSDNETVDVFENTILDIRGGRLAADLNQEAIETQNTFGYSNNGGKP
;
A
#
# COMPACT_ATOMS: atom_id res chain seq x y z
N MET A 1 35.86 28.38 -56.86
CA MET A 1 34.76 28.17 -55.85
C MET A 1 34.91 26.92 -54.97
N ASP A 2 35.89 26.05 -55.20
CA ASP A 2 36.02 24.75 -54.53
C ASP A 2 36.79 24.75 -53.17
N PHE A 3 37.55 25.80 -52.87
CA PHE A 3 38.35 25.88 -51.66
C PHE A 3 37.56 26.26 -50.42
N ALA A 4 36.52 27.08 -50.58
CA ALA A 4 35.64 27.52 -49.47
C ALA A 4 34.71 26.40 -48.98
N ALA A 5 34.21 25.57 -49.88
CA ALA A 5 33.30 24.44 -49.53
C ALA A 5 34.01 23.33 -48.74
N ARG A 6 35.30 23.05 -49.07
CA ARG A 6 36.11 22.06 -48.30
C ARG A 6 36.45 22.53 -46.89
N GLY A 7 36.69 23.83 -46.72
CA GLY A 7 36.97 24.41 -45.39
C GLY A 7 35.79 24.43 -44.43
N LEU A 8 34.57 24.65 -44.95
CA LEU A 8 33.34 24.58 -44.14
C LEU A 8 33.02 23.13 -43.68
N GLY A 9 33.21 22.16 -44.57
CA GLY A 9 32.96 20.72 -44.25
C GLY A 9 33.91 20.18 -43.19
N THR A 10 35.17 20.59 -43.19
CA THR A 10 36.15 20.17 -42.15
C THR A 10 35.91 20.86 -40.82
N LYS A 11 35.56 22.15 -40.80
CA LYS A 11 35.19 22.86 -39.56
C LYS A 11 33.89 22.31 -38.96
N PHE A 12 32.90 21.99 -39.79
CA PHE A 12 31.64 21.39 -39.32
C PHE A 12 31.84 19.95 -38.78
N ARG A 13 32.65 19.12 -39.46
CA ARG A 13 33.03 17.80 -38.94
C ARG A 13 33.81 17.88 -37.65
N SER A 14 34.75 18.81 -37.51
CA SER A 14 35.49 18.97 -36.25
C SER A 14 34.63 19.53 -35.12
N PHE A 15 33.66 20.39 -35.42
CA PHE A 15 32.65 20.86 -34.48
C PHE A 15 31.73 19.72 -34.01
N LEU A 16 31.21 18.92 -34.95
CA LEU A 16 30.40 17.77 -34.63
C LEU A 16 31.20 16.76 -33.78
N HIS A 17 32.43 16.43 -34.19
CA HIS A 17 33.24 15.47 -33.44
C HIS A 17 33.58 15.94 -32.03
N ARG A 18 33.86 17.25 -31.87
CA ARG A 18 34.15 17.85 -30.56
C ARG A 18 32.94 17.94 -29.66
N ASN A 19 31.73 18.08 -30.22
CA ASN A 19 30.49 18.23 -29.49
C ASN A 19 29.60 16.96 -29.48
N THR A 20 30.05 15.88 -30.14
CA THR A 20 29.28 14.63 -30.23
C THR A 20 28.88 14.12 -28.86
N GLN A 21 29.73 14.22 -27.85
CA GLN A 21 29.42 13.78 -26.49
C GLN A 21 28.31 14.63 -25.86
N ILE A 22 28.32 15.93 -26.06
CA ILE A 22 27.29 16.85 -25.55
C ILE A 22 25.96 16.58 -26.23
N ILE A 23 25.99 16.45 -27.56
CA ILE A 23 24.78 16.22 -28.37
C ILE A 23 24.18 14.84 -27.98
N LEU A 24 24.99 13.78 -27.90
CA LEU A 24 24.55 12.45 -27.52
C LEU A 24 23.97 12.43 -26.13
N THR A 25 24.61 13.07 -25.15
CA THR A 25 24.10 13.17 -23.77
C THR A 25 22.77 13.91 -23.74
N ALA A 26 22.63 15.04 -24.46
CA ALA A 26 21.38 15.79 -24.51
C ALA A 26 20.23 14.98 -25.13
N VAL A 27 20.49 14.26 -26.21
CA VAL A 27 19.47 13.39 -26.86
C VAL A 27 19.03 12.28 -25.94
N ILE A 28 19.97 11.59 -25.28
CA ILE A 28 19.63 10.48 -24.36
C ILE A 28 18.89 11.03 -23.14
N THR A 29 19.30 12.18 -22.61
CA THR A 29 18.59 12.84 -21.51
C THR A 29 17.13 13.14 -21.88
N ALA A 30 16.90 13.68 -23.07
CA ALA A 30 15.55 13.95 -23.58
C ALA A 30 14.72 12.68 -23.72
N ILE A 31 15.32 11.60 -24.25
CA ILE A 31 14.63 10.30 -24.38
C ILE A 31 14.23 9.73 -23.01
N VAL A 32 15.13 9.76 -22.01
CA VAL A 32 14.83 9.22 -20.68
C VAL A 32 13.77 10.07 -19.98
N LEU A 33 13.83 11.40 -20.07
CA LEU A 33 12.78 12.25 -19.51
C LEU A 33 11.43 12.00 -20.18
N PHE A 34 11.42 11.76 -21.51
CA PHE A 34 10.21 11.38 -22.23
C PHE A 34 9.66 10.02 -21.74
N ILE A 35 10.53 9.02 -21.58
CA ILE A 35 10.12 7.69 -21.05
C ILE A 35 9.54 7.82 -19.63
N LEU A 36 10.15 8.63 -18.75
CA LEU A 36 9.63 8.89 -17.41
C LEU A 36 8.27 9.58 -17.44
N LEU A 37 8.07 10.52 -18.38
CA LEU A 37 6.80 11.20 -18.56
C LEU A 37 5.70 10.25 -19.07
N VAL A 38 6.05 9.36 -20.01
CA VAL A 38 5.15 8.31 -20.51
C VAL A 38 4.83 7.32 -19.38
N ALA A 39 5.82 6.91 -18.60
CA ALA A 39 5.62 6.02 -17.46
C ALA A 39 4.67 6.64 -16.41
N GLN A 40 4.73 7.95 -16.20
CA GLN A 40 3.78 8.63 -15.32
C GLN A 40 2.32 8.48 -15.79
N VAL A 41 2.10 8.58 -17.11
CA VAL A 41 0.75 8.50 -17.69
C VAL A 41 0.19 7.08 -17.64
N PHE A 42 1.05 6.07 -17.92
CA PHE A 42 0.60 4.67 -18.01
C PHE A 42 0.61 3.91 -16.67
N PHE A 43 1.46 4.33 -15.71
CA PHE A 43 1.65 3.63 -14.45
C PHE A 43 1.24 4.47 -13.23
N ASP A 44 0.55 5.59 -13.44
CA ASP A 44 0.10 6.52 -12.38
C ASP A 44 1.18 6.79 -11.30
N MET A 45 2.43 6.98 -11.78
CA MET A 45 3.56 7.19 -10.88
C MET A 45 3.41 8.49 -10.09
N PRO A 46 3.66 8.49 -8.77
CA PRO A 46 3.63 9.70 -7.96
C PRO A 46 4.56 10.76 -8.56
N LYS A 47 4.07 11.99 -8.71
CA LYS A 47 4.87 13.11 -9.25
C LYS A 47 6.19 13.31 -8.49
N SER A 48 6.20 13.07 -7.18
CA SER A 48 7.38 13.10 -6.33
C SER A 48 8.45 12.07 -6.75
N LEU A 49 8.04 10.86 -7.13
CA LEU A 49 8.96 9.83 -7.62
C LEU A 49 9.54 10.20 -8.99
N LEU A 50 8.72 10.77 -9.87
CA LEU A 50 9.17 11.28 -11.16
C LEU A 50 10.22 12.39 -11.00
N PHE A 51 9.99 13.37 -10.10
CA PHE A 51 10.96 14.42 -9.79
C PHE A 51 12.25 13.87 -9.19
N LEU A 52 12.15 12.85 -8.31
CA LEU A 52 13.32 12.21 -7.71
C LEU A 52 14.14 11.48 -8.79
N LEU A 53 13.50 10.67 -9.63
CA LEU A 53 14.17 9.94 -10.70
C LEU A 53 14.75 10.89 -11.77
N GLY A 54 13.97 11.86 -12.20
CA GLY A 54 14.43 12.89 -13.15
C GLY A 54 15.56 13.75 -12.59
N GLY A 55 15.45 14.17 -11.35
CA GLY A 55 16.48 14.96 -10.65
C GLY A 55 17.78 14.20 -10.46
N THR A 56 17.71 12.95 -9.97
CA THR A 56 18.91 12.09 -9.83
C THR A 56 19.53 11.80 -11.19
N PHE A 57 18.72 11.62 -12.23
CA PHE A 57 19.21 11.47 -13.59
C PHE A 57 20.00 12.69 -14.05
N LEU A 58 19.47 13.87 -13.89
CA LEU A 58 20.13 15.10 -14.31
C LEU A 58 21.43 15.35 -13.54
N VAL A 59 21.43 15.17 -12.23
CA VAL A 59 22.63 15.32 -11.38
C VAL A 59 23.69 14.30 -11.77
N TRP A 60 23.33 13.04 -11.94
CA TRP A 60 24.26 11.98 -12.33
C TRP A 60 24.84 12.22 -13.71
N THR A 61 24.02 12.64 -14.68
CA THR A 61 24.47 12.99 -16.02
C THR A 61 25.47 14.15 -15.99
N ALA A 62 25.22 15.18 -15.18
CA ALA A 62 26.12 16.32 -15.01
C ALA A 62 27.45 15.91 -14.36
N VAL A 63 27.42 15.11 -13.30
CA VAL A 63 28.61 14.58 -12.61
C VAL A 63 29.43 13.71 -13.58
N TYR A 64 28.77 12.79 -14.27
CA TYR A 64 29.44 11.93 -15.23
C TYR A 64 30.09 12.72 -16.39
N TRP A 65 29.37 13.71 -16.93
CA TRP A 65 29.90 14.59 -17.96
C TRP A 65 31.13 15.40 -17.49
N PHE A 66 31.09 15.93 -16.26
CA PHE A 66 32.21 16.63 -15.65
C PHE A 66 33.44 15.75 -15.50
N LEU A 67 33.26 14.52 -14.98
CA LEU A 67 34.35 13.56 -14.80
C LEU A 67 34.90 13.04 -16.14
N SER A 68 34.05 12.85 -17.14
CA SER A 68 34.44 12.32 -18.46
C SER A 68 35.24 13.32 -19.31
N ARG A 69 35.12 14.61 -19.04
CA ARG A 69 35.93 15.67 -19.72
C ARG A 69 37.44 15.47 -19.58
N ARG A 70 37.86 14.76 -18.50
CA ARG A 70 39.28 14.48 -18.24
C ARG A 70 39.80 13.22 -18.91
N THR A 71 38.94 12.45 -19.58
CA THR A 71 39.30 11.14 -20.17
C THR A 71 39.11 11.19 -21.67
N GLN A 72 40.18 10.94 -22.44
CA GLN A 72 40.10 10.80 -23.91
C GLN A 72 39.50 9.45 -24.33
N LYS A 73 38.21 9.21 -24.05
CA LYS A 73 37.52 7.99 -24.43
C LYS A 73 36.80 8.17 -25.75
N THR A 74 36.72 7.09 -26.54
CA THR A 74 35.90 7.09 -27.75
C THR A 74 34.42 7.29 -27.40
N PRO A 75 33.60 7.92 -28.28
CA PRO A 75 32.19 8.17 -28.02
C PRO A 75 31.41 6.92 -27.59
N LEU A 76 31.73 5.76 -28.18
CA LEU A 76 31.08 4.49 -27.86
C LEU A 76 31.42 4.00 -26.45
N LYS A 77 32.69 4.12 -26.03
CA LYS A 77 33.09 3.77 -24.64
C LYS A 77 32.45 4.72 -23.63
N TYR A 78 32.36 6.02 -23.97
CA TYR A 78 31.66 6.99 -23.15
C TYR A 78 30.21 6.59 -22.91
N LEU A 79 29.46 6.26 -23.97
CA LEU A 79 28.08 5.81 -23.91
C LEU A 79 27.94 4.53 -23.07
N ALA A 80 28.80 3.53 -23.30
CA ALA A 80 28.75 2.28 -22.56
C ALA A 80 28.97 2.49 -21.04
N TYR A 81 29.95 3.25 -20.64
CA TYR A 81 30.17 3.55 -19.20
C TYR A 81 29.03 4.36 -18.59
N TRP A 82 28.45 5.29 -19.36
CA TRP A 82 27.31 6.07 -18.91
C TRP A 82 26.08 5.17 -18.69
N LEU A 83 25.75 4.27 -19.64
CA LEU A 83 24.65 3.32 -19.48
C LEU A 83 24.87 2.34 -18.32
N LEU A 84 26.09 1.81 -18.16
CA LEU A 84 26.41 0.92 -17.03
C LEU A 84 26.28 1.62 -15.67
N SER A 85 26.72 2.87 -15.57
CA SER A 85 26.59 3.63 -14.33
C SER A 85 25.12 3.92 -14.00
N TRP A 86 24.29 4.13 -15.01
CA TRP A 86 22.85 4.26 -14.86
C TRP A 86 22.18 2.98 -14.42
N ALA A 87 22.48 1.85 -15.07
CA ALA A 87 21.97 0.56 -14.66
C ALA A 87 22.32 0.26 -13.19
N ALA A 88 23.56 0.53 -12.77
CA ALA A 88 23.97 0.37 -11.39
C ALA A 88 23.20 1.30 -10.43
N ALA A 89 23.01 2.58 -10.78
CA ALA A 89 22.28 3.53 -9.95
C ALA A 89 20.80 3.14 -9.81
N ILE A 90 20.15 2.71 -10.88
CA ILE A 90 18.77 2.21 -10.87
C ILE A 90 18.66 0.95 -10.01
N THR A 91 19.58 -0.01 -10.17
CA THR A 91 19.59 -1.25 -9.36
C THR A 91 19.74 -0.95 -7.87
N LEU A 92 20.65 -0.03 -7.51
CA LEU A 92 20.83 0.39 -6.11
C LEU A 92 19.59 1.11 -5.58
N PHE A 93 18.96 1.96 -6.39
CA PHE A 93 17.72 2.65 -6.02
C PHE A 93 16.57 1.67 -5.79
N LEU A 94 16.33 0.74 -6.72
CA LEU A 94 15.29 -0.28 -6.58
C LEU A 94 15.56 -1.19 -5.38
N GLY A 95 16.83 -1.57 -5.16
CA GLY A 95 17.22 -2.32 -3.97
C GLY A 95 16.94 -1.53 -2.69
N ALA A 96 17.29 -0.25 -2.64
CA ALA A 96 17.00 0.60 -1.48
C ALA A 96 15.48 0.72 -1.24
N VAL A 97 14.68 0.95 -2.28
CA VAL A 97 13.22 0.99 -2.18
C VAL A 97 12.68 -0.33 -1.63
N PHE A 98 13.15 -1.47 -2.17
CA PHE A 98 12.75 -2.79 -1.70
C PHE A 98 13.08 -3.00 -0.22
N PHE A 99 14.30 -2.68 0.21
CA PHE A 99 14.72 -2.85 1.61
C PHE A 99 14.03 -1.89 2.57
N ILE A 100 13.82 -0.62 2.18
CA ILE A 100 13.16 0.38 3.02
C ILE A 100 11.67 0.02 3.18
N ASP A 101 11.01 -0.35 2.11
CA ASP A 101 9.58 -0.66 2.07
C ASP A 101 9.32 -2.16 2.30
N ARG A 102 10.37 -2.97 2.44
CA ARG A 102 10.29 -4.42 2.62
C ARG A 102 9.46 -5.13 1.54
N GLY A 103 9.65 -4.69 0.32
CA GLY A 103 8.96 -5.24 -0.85
C GLY A 103 7.50 -4.79 -1.02
N GLY A 104 7.09 -3.75 -0.29
CA GLY A 104 5.71 -3.34 -0.25
C GLY A 104 5.25 -2.38 -1.32
N TRP A 105 4.44 -1.41 -0.92
CA TRP A 105 3.74 -0.49 -1.80
C TRP A 105 4.66 0.31 -2.75
N MET A 106 5.79 0.83 -2.27
CA MET A 106 6.73 1.56 -3.14
C MET A 106 7.32 0.64 -4.20
N TRP A 107 7.66 -0.59 -3.83
CA TRP A 107 8.15 -1.59 -4.77
C TRP A 107 7.10 -1.91 -5.84
N PHE A 108 5.86 -2.16 -5.42
CA PHE A 108 4.74 -2.41 -6.32
C PHE A 108 4.53 -1.23 -7.29
N ARG A 109 4.47 0.01 -6.80
CA ARG A 109 4.30 1.22 -7.62
C ARG A 109 5.41 1.44 -8.64
N VAL A 110 6.62 0.94 -8.38
CA VAL A 110 7.77 1.09 -9.29
C VAL A 110 7.86 -0.07 -10.27
N THR A 111 7.58 -1.28 -9.83
CA THR A 111 7.81 -2.50 -10.63
C THR A 111 6.55 -3.13 -11.19
N GLY A 112 5.38 -2.83 -10.64
CA GLY A 112 4.12 -3.51 -10.94
C GLY A 112 4.01 -4.92 -10.35
N TYR A 113 5.00 -5.35 -9.54
CA TYR A 113 4.97 -6.65 -8.88
C TYR A 113 4.72 -6.49 -7.39
N ASP A 114 3.75 -7.24 -6.90
CA ASP A 114 3.51 -7.36 -5.46
C ASP A 114 4.48 -8.38 -4.86
N VAL A 115 5.27 -7.92 -3.91
CA VAL A 115 6.18 -8.76 -3.14
C VAL A 115 5.98 -8.45 -1.67
N THR A 116 5.32 -9.36 -0.99
CA THR A 116 5.17 -9.30 0.47
C THR A 116 6.21 -10.21 1.10
N LEU A 117 7.10 -9.65 1.92
CA LEU A 117 8.10 -10.43 2.63
C LEU A 117 7.44 -11.18 3.78
N ALA A 118 7.70 -12.50 3.84
CA ALA A 118 7.24 -13.34 4.93
C ALA A 118 7.87 -12.90 6.27
N GLU A 119 7.04 -12.78 7.28
CA GLU A 119 7.46 -12.55 8.67
C GLU A 119 7.05 -13.76 9.51
N ASN A 120 7.93 -14.21 10.40
CA ASN A 120 7.66 -15.35 11.26
C ASN A 120 7.79 -14.94 12.73
N TYR A 121 6.69 -15.02 13.44
CA TYR A 121 6.52 -14.74 14.87
C TYR A 121 5.80 -15.89 15.59
N GLN A 122 5.89 -17.12 15.06
CA GLN A 122 5.22 -18.29 15.65
C GLN A 122 5.55 -18.49 17.13
N GLN A 123 6.78 -18.15 17.53
CA GLN A 123 7.19 -18.23 18.93
C GLN A 123 6.44 -17.27 19.85
N GLU A 124 5.84 -16.20 19.29
CA GLU A 124 5.12 -15.19 20.06
C GLU A 124 3.64 -15.54 20.26
N VAL A 125 3.13 -16.51 19.51
CA VAL A 125 1.71 -16.91 19.57
C VAL A 125 1.35 -17.52 20.93
N ASP A 126 2.28 -18.22 21.57
CA ASP A 126 2.05 -18.96 22.81
C ASP A 126 2.92 -18.47 23.98
N ILE A 127 3.47 -17.26 23.92
CA ILE A 127 4.22 -16.67 25.06
C ILE A 127 3.29 -16.31 26.22
N SER A 128 3.84 -16.23 27.41
CA SER A 128 3.07 -15.76 28.57
C SER A 128 2.75 -14.25 28.48
N LEU A 129 1.64 -13.82 29.08
CA LEU A 129 1.26 -12.41 29.10
C LEU A 129 2.30 -11.53 29.80
N ASN A 130 2.97 -12.04 30.84
CA ASN A 130 4.05 -11.32 31.50
C ASN A 130 5.26 -11.09 30.57
N GLU A 131 5.58 -12.08 29.76
CA GLU A 131 6.64 -11.97 28.77
C GLU A 131 6.23 -11.00 27.64
N PHE A 132 4.98 -11.06 27.19
CA PHE A 132 4.45 -10.12 26.21
C PHE A 132 4.55 -8.68 26.70
N VAL A 133 4.07 -8.37 27.89
CA VAL A 133 4.12 -7.00 28.46
C VAL A 133 5.56 -6.56 28.70
N ALA A 134 6.45 -7.45 29.13
CA ALA A 134 7.87 -7.15 29.26
C ALA A 134 8.52 -6.75 27.91
N LYS A 135 8.10 -7.38 26.82
CA LYS A 135 8.56 -7.06 25.45
C LYS A 135 7.86 -5.82 24.88
N HIS A 136 6.60 -5.62 25.22
CA HIS A 136 5.76 -4.54 24.72
C HIS A 136 5.19 -3.69 25.87
N PRO A 137 6.01 -2.85 26.53
CA PRO A 137 5.65 -2.14 27.76
C PRO A 137 4.57 -1.06 27.58
N GLN A 138 4.13 -0.78 26.34
CA GLN A 138 2.99 0.07 26.04
C GLN A 138 1.63 -0.59 26.32
N PHE A 139 1.61 -1.92 26.49
CA PHE A 139 0.40 -2.65 26.87
C PHE A 139 0.38 -2.86 28.38
N GLU A 140 -0.82 -2.77 28.93
CA GLU A 140 -1.11 -3.07 30.33
C GLU A 140 -1.83 -4.43 30.41
N LEU A 141 -1.62 -5.14 31.52
CA LEU A 141 -2.34 -6.39 31.80
C LEU A 141 -3.37 -6.10 32.87
N ASP A 142 -4.64 -6.38 32.57
CA ASP A 142 -5.73 -6.32 33.53
C ASP A 142 -6.50 -7.63 33.62
N ALA A 143 -7.61 -7.65 34.34
CA ALA A 143 -8.42 -8.87 34.53
C ALA A 143 -9.14 -9.32 33.25
N ALA A 144 -9.30 -8.46 32.25
CA ALA A 144 -9.97 -8.75 30.99
C ALA A 144 -8.98 -9.20 29.89
N GLY A 145 -7.69 -8.98 30.08
CA GLY A 145 -6.63 -9.33 29.11
C GLY A 145 -5.59 -8.23 28.96
N LEU A 146 -5.16 -7.99 27.73
CA LEU A 146 -4.23 -6.91 27.36
C LEU A 146 -5.03 -5.65 27.04
N ARG A 147 -4.56 -4.52 27.56
CA ARG A 147 -5.11 -3.21 27.29
C ARG A 147 -4.05 -2.29 26.68
N LEU A 148 -4.40 -1.59 25.62
CA LEU A 148 -3.63 -0.50 25.07
C LEU A 148 -4.32 0.81 25.48
N PRO A 149 -3.75 1.56 26.46
CA PRO A 149 -4.40 2.76 27.00
C PRO A 149 -4.42 3.89 25.98
N GLN A 150 -5.30 4.87 26.19
CA GLN A 150 -5.39 6.07 25.39
C GLN A 150 -4.02 6.76 25.25
N GLY A 151 -3.68 7.18 24.06
CA GLY A 151 -2.42 7.86 23.75
C GLY A 151 -1.90 7.56 22.37
N GLU A 152 -0.71 8.07 22.06
CA GLU A 152 -0.02 7.76 20.79
C GLU A 152 1.05 6.69 21.05
N HIS A 153 0.92 5.55 20.34
CA HIS A 153 1.82 4.42 20.45
C HIS A 153 2.53 4.15 19.11
N ILE A 154 3.84 4.03 19.14
CA ILE A 154 4.66 3.79 17.93
C ILE A 154 5.15 2.35 17.93
N PHE A 155 4.70 1.60 16.92
CA PHE A 155 5.10 0.20 16.68
C PHE A 155 6.19 0.14 15.61
N ARG A 156 7.41 -0.22 16.02
CA ARG A 156 8.56 -0.38 15.10
C ARG A 156 8.76 -1.81 14.64
N GLU A 157 8.05 -2.73 15.26
CA GLU A 157 8.05 -4.16 14.98
C GLU A 157 6.60 -4.64 14.85
N THR A 158 6.38 -5.76 14.18
CA THR A 158 5.10 -6.44 14.18
C THR A 158 4.82 -6.95 15.60
N VAL A 159 3.61 -6.75 16.08
CA VAL A 159 3.16 -7.20 17.40
C VAL A 159 2.21 -8.38 17.19
N VAL A 160 2.47 -9.47 17.91
CA VAL A 160 1.61 -10.65 17.91
C VAL A 160 1.02 -10.84 19.30
N VAL A 161 -0.29 -10.63 19.41
CA VAL A 161 -1.04 -10.85 20.64
C VAL A 161 -1.23 -12.36 20.82
N PRO A 162 -0.87 -12.93 21.99
CA PRO A 162 -0.90 -14.36 22.22
C PRO A 162 -2.30 -14.97 22.12
N ARG A 163 -2.32 -16.25 21.77
CA ARG A 163 -3.55 -17.04 21.58
C ARG A 163 -4.50 -16.94 22.78
N GLY A 164 -5.79 -16.73 22.47
CA GLY A 164 -6.86 -16.66 23.46
C GLY A 164 -6.83 -15.43 24.37
N THR A 165 -5.93 -14.47 24.08
CA THR A 165 -5.80 -13.24 24.86
C THR A 165 -6.66 -12.15 24.24
N ALA A 166 -7.59 -11.61 24.99
CA ALA A 166 -8.36 -10.44 24.58
C ALA A 166 -7.45 -9.19 24.54
N LEU A 167 -7.56 -8.42 23.48
CA LEU A 167 -6.93 -7.11 23.34
C LEU A 167 -7.99 -6.02 23.37
N ILE A 168 -7.87 -5.10 24.31
CA ILE A 168 -8.72 -3.91 24.43
C ILE A 168 -7.90 -2.70 24.04
N ILE A 169 -8.41 -1.87 23.13
CA ILE A 169 -7.81 -0.60 22.73
C ILE A 169 -8.74 0.53 23.16
N ASP A 170 -8.23 1.43 24.00
CA ASP A 170 -9.03 2.51 24.55
C ASP A 170 -9.43 3.57 23.49
N PRO A 171 -10.57 4.22 23.64
CA PRO A 171 -10.98 5.34 22.80
C PRO A 171 -9.90 6.43 22.71
N GLY A 172 -9.78 7.07 21.53
CA GLY A 172 -8.80 8.12 21.28
C GLY A 172 -7.36 7.64 21.12
N THR A 173 -7.12 6.32 21.15
CA THR A 173 -5.78 5.76 20.93
C THR A 173 -5.34 5.92 19.49
N VAL A 174 -4.08 6.32 19.29
CA VAL A 174 -3.43 6.42 17.97
C VAL A 174 -2.28 5.40 17.87
N LEU A 175 -2.44 4.42 17.00
CA LEU A 175 -1.41 3.42 16.72
C LEU A 175 -0.67 3.81 15.42
N ARG A 176 0.63 4.12 15.55
CA ARG A 176 1.51 4.44 14.42
C ARG A 176 2.48 3.32 14.13
N PHE A 177 2.32 2.71 12.98
CA PHE A 177 3.14 1.58 12.57
C PHE A 177 4.32 2.01 11.68
N GLY A 178 5.46 1.37 11.86
CA GLY A 178 6.57 1.41 10.92
C GLY A 178 6.22 0.75 9.59
N ALA A 179 7.08 0.90 8.58
CA ALA A 179 6.89 0.29 7.27
C ALA A 179 6.70 -1.23 7.38
N ALA A 180 5.62 -1.75 6.79
CA ALA A 180 5.24 -3.17 6.79
C ALA A 180 5.11 -3.80 8.19
N ARG A 181 4.83 -3.02 9.24
CA ARG A 181 4.58 -3.55 10.59
C ARG A 181 3.09 -3.77 10.80
N SER A 182 2.75 -4.85 11.48
CA SER A 182 1.38 -5.32 11.67
C SER A 182 1.05 -5.50 13.14
N LEU A 183 -0.24 -5.57 13.44
CA LEU A 183 -0.76 -6.07 14.70
C LEU A 183 -1.57 -7.32 14.37
N ILE A 184 -1.09 -8.49 14.81
CA ILE A 184 -1.76 -9.77 14.61
C ILE A 184 -2.25 -10.27 15.95
N SER A 185 -3.53 -10.57 16.05
CA SER A 185 -4.13 -11.10 17.27
C SER A 185 -4.65 -12.52 17.07
N TYR A 186 -4.22 -13.42 17.92
CA TYR A 186 -4.79 -14.77 18.04
C TYR A 186 -5.85 -14.87 19.17
N GLY A 187 -6.43 -13.74 19.52
CA GLY A 187 -7.54 -13.56 20.42
C GLY A 187 -8.43 -12.40 20.00
N PRO A 188 -9.57 -12.21 20.64
CA PRO A 188 -10.53 -11.19 20.25
C PRO A 188 -9.95 -9.79 20.47
N VAL A 189 -10.31 -8.87 19.55
CA VAL A 189 -9.94 -7.46 19.64
C VAL A 189 -11.19 -6.64 19.88
N THR A 190 -11.13 -5.78 20.90
CA THR A 190 -12.14 -4.76 21.18
C THR A 190 -11.50 -3.38 20.95
N ALA A 191 -11.78 -2.79 19.81
CA ALA A 191 -11.35 -1.44 19.43
C ALA A 191 -12.61 -0.58 19.26
N GLN A 192 -13.13 -0.10 20.38
CA GLN A 192 -14.35 0.72 20.43
C GLN A 192 -14.00 2.16 20.78
N GLY A 193 -13.82 2.98 19.73
CA GLY A 193 -13.74 4.42 19.87
C GLY A 193 -15.11 5.06 20.04
N THR A 194 -15.14 6.37 19.97
CA THR A 194 -16.37 7.18 19.89
C THR A 194 -16.26 8.16 18.73
N GLU A 195 -17.34 8.82 18.37
CA GLU A 195 -17.32 9.87 17.34
C GLU A 195 -16.32 10.98 17.67
N ASP A 196 -16.22 11.38 18.94
CA ASP A 196 -15.30 12.43 19.40
C ASP A 196 -13.88 11.90 19.66
N GLU A 197 -13.72 10.62 20.01
CA GLU A 197 -12.45 9.97 20.32
C GLU A 197 -12.28 8.67 19.50
N PRO A 198 -12.14 8.76 18.18
CA PRO A 198 -11.94 7.58 17.34
C PRO A 198 -10.57 6.94 17.60
N ILE A 199 -10.50 5.62 17.45
CA ILE A 199 -9.21 4.91 17.47
C ILE A 199 -8.60 4.97 16.07
N ARG A 200 -7.31 5.33 15.98
CA ARG A 200 -6.64 5.53 14.69
C ARG A 200 -5.50 4.55 14.47
N PHE A 201 -5.57 3.82 13.36
CA PHE A 201 -4.51 2.94 12.87
C PHE A 201 -3.87 3.59 11.64
N THR A 202 -2.62 4.01 11.74
CA THR A 202 -1.97 4.78 10.67
C THR A 202 -0.48 4.49 10.53
N ALA A 203 0.08 4.89 9.41
CA ALA A 203 1.52 4.80 9.19
C ALA A 203 2.28 5.85 10.04
N LYS A 204 3.42 5.46 10.61
CA LYS A 204 4.39 6.41 11.18
C LYS A 204 4.88 7.41 10.13
N ASN A 205 5.04 6.93 8.90
CA ASN A 205 5.38 7.75 7.74
C ASN A 205 4.38 7.42 6.60
N PRO A 206 3.52 8.37 6.18
CA PRO A 206 2.51 8.12 5.16
C PRO A 206 3.04 7.65 3.80
N TRP A 207 4.32 7.90 3.51
CA TRP A 207 4.97 7.42 2.30
C TRP A 207 5.34 5.93 2.35
N LEU A 208 5.42 5.36 3.56
CA LEU A 208 5.78 3.96 3.78
C LEU A 208 4.59 3.26 4.42
N LYS A 209 3.92 2.42 3.66
CA LYS A 209 2.73 1.73 4.12
C LYS A 209 3.07 0.75 5.25
N TRP A 210 2.23 0.74 6.26
CA TRP A 210 2.31 -0.26 7.33
C TRP A 210 1.59 -1.56 6.89
N GLY A 211 1.62 -2.60 7.68
CA GLY A 211 1.02 -3.89 7.36
C GLY A 211 -0.50 -3.90 7.59
N VAL A 212 -0.95 -4.78 8.45
CA VAL A 212 -2.35 -5.12 8.65
C VAL A 212 -2.72 -5.17 10.14
N ILE A 213 -4.00 -4.99 10.45
CA ILE A 213 -4.62 -5.53 11.65
C ILE A 213 -5.20 -6.89 11.27
N GLY A 214 -4.62 -7.96 11.79
CA GLY A 214 -5.09 -9.33 11.55
C GLY A 214 -5.65 -9.96 12.80
N VAL A 215 -6.82 -10.60 12.70
CA VAL A 215 -7.41 -11.41 13.78
C VAL A 215 -7.59 -12.83 13.29
N VAL A 216 -7.14 -13.81 14.05
CA VAL A 216 -7.11 -15.21 13.63
C VAL A 216 -7.72 -16.11 14.70
N GLY A 217 -8.68 -16.97 14.30
CA GLY A 217 -9.21 -18.06 15.10
C GLY A 217 -9.75 -17.61 16.45
N SER A 218 -10.64 -16.61 16.49
CA SER A 218 -11.07 -16.03 17.75
C SER A 218 -12.60 -15.91 17.88
N THR A 219 -13.04 -15.70 19.12
CA THR A 219 -14.38 -15.22 19.42
C THR A 219 -14.62 -13.84 18.87
N PRO A 220 -15.87 -13.37 18.74
CA PRO A 220 -16.18 -12.13 18.05
C PRO A 220 -15.35 -10.92 18.49
N SER A 221 -14.80 -10.22 17.55
CA SER A 221 -14.10 -8.94 17.71
C SER A 221 -15.00 -7.77 17.39
N VAL A 222 -14.70 -6.60 17.95
CA VAL A 222 -15.47 -5.38 17.72
C VAL A 222 -14.55 -4.25 17.28
N PHE A 223 -14.85 -3.67 16.13
CA PHE A 223 -14.20 -2.48 15.58
C PHE A 223 -15.27 -1.41 15.37
N GLU A 224 -15.28 -0.41 16.21
CA GLU A 224 -16.27 0.66 16.17
C GLU A 224 -15.61 2.02 16.31
N HIS A 225 -16.05 2.99 15.50
CA HIS A 225 -15.45 4.32 15.43
C HIS A 225 -13.93 4.26 15.29
N ILE A 226 -13.45 3.41 14.38
CA ILE A 226 -12.03 3.36 14.03
C ILE A 226 -11.77 4.12 12.73
N GLN A 227 -10.53 4.60 12.58
CA GLN A 227 -9.99 5.17 11.34
C GLN A 227 -8.75 4.38 10.97
N LEU A 228 -8.79 3.66 9.85
CA LEU A 228 -7.67 2.88 9.34
C LEU A 228 -7.20 3.46 8.02
N GLU A 229 -5.93 3.85 7.96
CA GLU A 229 -5.38 4.49 6.77
C GLU A 229 -3.94 4.06 6.47
N HIS A 230 -3.57 4.08 5.17
CA HIS A 230 -2.20 3.85 4.70
C HIS A 230 -1.64 2.45 5.01
N SER A 231 -2.50 1.46 5.17
CA SER A 231 -2.13 0.05 5.35
C SER A 231 -1.86 -0.65 4.02
N ARG A 232 -1.38 -1.86 4.11
CA ARG A 232 -1.16 -2.79 3.00
C ARG A 232 -1.35 -4.22 3.51
N GLN A 233 -1.36 -5.18 2.59
CA GLN A 233 -1.35 -6.60 2.92
C GLN A 233 -0.06 -7.03 3.63
N ALA A 234 -0.10 -8.17 4.35
CA ALA A 234 1.04 -8.76 5.03
C ALA A 234 1.01 -10.30 4.93
N PHE A 235 2.17 -10.92 5.02
CA PHE A 235 2.31 -12.36 5.16
C PHE A 235 3.05 -12.66 6.46
N VAL A 236 2.31 -13.16 7.45
CA VAL A 236 2.81 -13.35 8.82
C VAL A 236 2.42 -14.74 9.30
N ASN A 237 3.38 -15.48 9.84
CA ASN A 237 3.18 -16.83 10.38
C ASN A 237 2.50 -17.78 9.38
N ASP A 238 2.94 -17.73 8.11
CA ASP A 238 2.40 -18.53 7.00
C ASP A 238 0.92 -18.22 6.66
N ILE A 239 0.41 -17.07 7.10
CA ILE A 239 -0.94 -16.59 6.80
C ILE A 239 -0.86 -15.35 5.92
N ASP A 240 -1.60 -15.37 4.80
CA ASP A 240 -1.82 -14.20 3.96
C ASP A 240 -2.95 -13.34 4.54
N PHE A 241 -2.61 -12.11 4.89
CA PHE A 241 -3.55 -11.05 5.27
C PHE A 241 -3.66 -10.08 4.10
N PHE A 242 -4.74 -10.16 3.34
CA PHE A 242 -4.89 -9.42 2.08
C PHE A 242 -5.31 -7.97 2.26
N ALA A 243 -5.88 -7.61 3.39
CA ALA A 243 -6.52 -6.32 3.63
C ALA A 243 -5.83 -5.48 4.71
N GLY A 244 -6.26 -4.23 4.84
CA GLY A 244 -5.90 -3.38 5.98
C GLY A 244 -6.40 -3.91 7.31
N LEU A 245 -7.64 -4.46 7.33
CA LEU A 245 -8.20 -5.23 8.43
C LEU A 245 -8.63 -6.60 7.90
N SER A 246 -8.05 -7.68 8.44
CA SER A 246 -8.36 -9.05 8.05
C SER A 246 -8.88 -9.86 9.24
N LEU A 247 -10.03 -10.50 9.07
CA LEU A 247 -10.60 -11.47 10.00
C LEU A 247 -10.52 -12.86 9.36
N ILE A 248 -9.89 -13.83 10.01
CA ILE A 248 -9.66 -15.16 9.48
C ILE A 248 -10.14 -16.18 10.50
N GLU A 249 -11.21 -16.91 10.19
CA GLU A 249 -11.89 -17.79 11.16
C GLU A 249 -12.20 -17.02 12.46
N ALA A 250 -12.57 -15.76 12.32
CA ALA A 250 -12.71 -14.82 13.43
C ALA A 250 -13.94 -13.93 13.20
N ASP A 251 -15.01 -14.21 13.91
CA ASP A 251 -16.23 -13.42 13.81
C ASP A 251 -16.03 -11.98 14.26
N GLY A 252 -16.85 -11.06 13.73
CA GLY A 252 -16.67 -9.67 14.09
C GLY A 252 -17.78 -8.72 13.72
N VAL A 253 -17.79 -7.58 14.41
CA VAL A 253 -18.60 -6.42 14.11
C VAL A 253 -17.70 -5.25 13.75
N ILE A 254 -17.91 -4.67 12.57
CA ILE A 254 -17.20 -3.49 12.07
C ILE A 254 -18.25 -2.44 11.76
N ARG A 255 -18.25 -1.34 12.52
CA ARG A 255 -19.29 -0.33 12.36
C ARG A 255 -18.83 1.10 12.61
N ASN A 256 -19.52 2.07 11.99
CA ASN A 256 -19.27 3.50 12.19
C ASN A 256 -17.80 3.90 11.98
N SER A 257 -17.12 3.23 11.05
CA SER A 257 -15.66 3.27 10.89
C SER A 257 -15.27 3.75 9.49
N THR A 258 -14.03 4.22 9.35
CA THR A 258 -13.49 4.68 8.07
C THR A 258 -12.24 3.89 7.69
N PHE A 259 -12.21 3.41 6.45
CA PHE A 259 -11.07 2.73 5.83
C PHE A 259 -10.66 3.55 4.62
N GLU A 260 -9.45 4.11 4.64
CA GLU A 260 -9.02 5.04 3.61
C GLU A 260 -7.58 4.82 3.17
N ASN A 261 -7.32 4.97 1.87
CA ASN A 261 -5.97 4.86 1.31
C ASN A 261 -5.31 3.51 1.65
N VAL A 262 -6.04 2.42 1.49
CA VAL A 262 -5.55 1.06 1.71
C VAL A 262 -4.91 0.52 0.44
N PHE A 263 -3.69 0.00 0.56
CA PHE A 263 -2.86 -0.50 -0.54
C PHE A 263 -2.64 -2.02 -0.48
N GLY A 264 -3.50 -2.72 0.25
CA GLY A 264 -3.64 -4.16 0.19
C GLY A 264 -4.45 -4.58 -1.05
N LYS A 265 -4.75 -5.86 -1.17
CA LYS A 265 -5.77 -6.30 -2.11
C LYS A 265 -7.11 -5.67 -1.74
N ASP A 266 -7.43 -5.64 -0.43
CA ASP A 266 -8.72 -5.18 0.05
C ASP A 266 -8.56 -4.15 1.17
N ALA A 267 -9.59 -3.35 1.42
CA ALA A 267 -9.59 -2.52 2.62
C ALA A 267 -9.98 -3.35 3.85
N VAL A 268 -11.00 -4.19 3.74
CA VAL A 268 -11.41 -5.19 4.74
C VAL A 268 -11.59 -6.53 4.03
N ASN A 269 -11.04 -7.59 4.60
CA ASN A 269 -11.25 -8.97 4.17
C ASN A 269 -11.68 -9.84 5.35
N ALA A 270 -12.71 -10.67 5.17
CA ALA A 270 -13.14 -11.66 6.16
C ALA A 270 -13.25 -13.02 5.50
N ARG A 271 -12.54 -14.01 6.04
CA ARG A 271 -12.53 -15.38 5.53
C ARG A 271 -13.06 -16.35 6.55
N MET A 272 -14.06 -17.16 6.15
CA MET A 272 -14.70 -18.18 7.01
C MET A 272 -15.15 -17.59 8.36
N SER A 273 -15.84 -16.45 8.31
CA SER A 273 -16.20 -15.66 9.48
C SER A 273 -17.66 -15.21 9.41
N ASP A 274 -18.31 -15.08 10.57
CA ASP A 274 -19.61 -14.41 10.69
C ASP A 274 -19.37 -12.92 10.98
N VAL A 275 -19.76 -12.03 10.05
CA VAL A 275 -19.43 -10.62 10.17
C VAL A 275 -20.65 -9.70 10.03
N ARG A 276 -20.63 -8.60 10.79
CA ARG A 276 -21.58 -7.49 10.61
C ARG A 276 -20.80 -6.23 10.27
N ILE A 277 -21.01 -5.73 9.06
CA ILE A 277 -20.29 -4.58 8.51
C ILE A 277 -21.28 -3.47 8.22
N GLN A 278 -21.38 -2.49 9.13
CA GLN A 278 -22.50 -1.56 9.16
C GLN A 278 -22.05 -0.09 9.26
N ASN A 279 -22.64 0.78 8.43
CA ASN A 279 -22.44 2.23 8.50
C ASN A 279 -20.96 2.65 8.42
N ASN A 280 -20.16 1.96 7.62
CA ASN A 280 -18.76 2.29 7.41
C ASN A 280 -18.55 3.09 6.14
N MET A 281 -17.45 3.82 6.07
CA MET A 281 -16.97 4.47 4.86
C MET A 281 -15.67 3.83 4.39
N PHE A 282 -15.68 3.34 3.15
CA PHE A 282 -14.52 2.81 2.44
C PHE A 282 -14.16 3.77 1.31
N ARG A 283 -12.90 4.18 1.24
CA ARG A 283 -12.44 5.12 0.22
C ARG A 283 -11.03 4.81 -0.26
N ASN A 284 -10.83 4.86 -1.59
CA ASN A 284 -9.53 4.74 -2.21
C ASN A 284 -8.79 3.46 -1.78
N ALA A 285 -9.44 2.32 -1.99
CA ALA A 285 -8.82 1.01 -1.89
C ALA A 285 -8.12 0.65 -3.20
N PHE A 286 -6.97 -0.01 -3.11
CA PHE A 286 -6.14 -0.31 -4.28
C PHE A 286 -6.74 -1.42 -5.16
N LYS A 287 -7.58 -2.29 -4.60
CA LYS A 287 -8.43 -3.25 -5.27
C LYS A 287 -9.84 -3.16 -4.68
N ASP A 288 -10.26 -4.18 -3.90
CA ASP A 288 -11.60 -4.24 -3.38
C ASP A 288 -11.74 -3.44 -2.09
N CYS A 289 -12.88 -2.82 -1.93
CA CYS A 289 -13.16 -2.16 -0.67
C CYS A 289 -13.54 -3.18 0.41
N LEU A 290 -14.30 -4.19 0.07
CA LEU A 290 -14.71 -5.28 0.96
C LEU A 290 -14.66 -6.60 0.21
N ASP A 291 -13.99 -7.59 0.79
CA ASP A 291 -13.91 -8.96 0.29
C ASP A 291 -14.31 -9.94 1.40
N LEU A 292 -15.33 -10.76 1.12
CA LEU A 292 -15.83 -11.80 2.02
C LEU A 292 -15.70 -13.17 1.34
N ASP A 293 -14.82 -14.00 1.88
CA ASP A 293 -14.51 -15.34 1.39
C ASP A 293 -15.04 -16.42 2.32
N GLY A 294 -16.19 -16.97 2.02
CA GLY A 294 -16.86 -17.95 2.87
C GLY A 294 -17.37 -17.33 4.17
N GLY A 295 -18.38 -17.94 4.75
CA GLY A 295 -18.98 -17.50 6.01
C GLY A 295 -20.37 -16.89 5.82
N THR A 296 -20.81 -16.15 6.83
CA THR A 296 -22.15 -15.55 6.91
C THR A 296 -22.08 -14.11 7.36
N GLY A 297 -23.17 -13.38 7.27
CA GLY A 297 -23.22 -12.05 7.88
C GLY A 297 -24.15 -11.05 7.23
N GLU A 298 -23.86 -9.78 7.55
CA GLU A 298 -24.63 -8.64 7.09
C GLU A 298 -23.71 -7.48 6.67
N VAL A 299 -23.96 -6.91 5.50
CA VAL A 299 -23.29 -5.71 4.98
C VAL A 299 -24.34 -4.66 4.70
N SER A 300 -24.48 -3.66 5.57
CA SER A 300 -25.58 -2.71 5.47
C SER A 300 -25.20 -1.26 5.76
N GLY A 301 -25.81 -0.31 5.04
CA GLY A 301 -25.63 1.12 5.28
C GLY A 301 -24.21 1.68 4.99
N ASN A 302 -23.36 0.93 4.30
CA ASN A 302 -22.00 1.36 4.04
C ASN A 302 -21.89 2.24 2.79
N LEU A 303 -20.86 3.08 2.77
CA LEU A 303 -20.46 3.89 1.63
C LEU A 303 -19.11 3.41 1.08
N PHE A 304 -19.09 2.95 -0.16
CA PHE A 304 -17.91 2.52 -0.90
C PHE A 304 -17.61 3.52 -2.02
N VAL A 305 -16.39 4.08 -2.05
CA VAL A 305 -16.00 5.12 -3.02
C VAL A 305 -14.58 4.91 -3.49
N ASP A 306 -14.32 4.99 -4.80
CA ASP A 306 -12.98 4.90 -5.38
C ASP A 306 -12.26 3.58 -5.05
N CYS A 307 -12.93 2.44 -5.12
CA CYS A 307 -12.28 1.13 -5.09
C CYS A 307 -11.79 0.81 -6.51
N ASP A 308 -10.55 0.35 -6.66
CA ASP A 308 -9.96 0.16 -7.99
C ASP A 308 -10.45 -1.10 -8.71
N ASP A 309 -10.99 -2.09 -7.97
CA ASP A 309 -11.59 -3.31 -8.53
C ASP A 309 -13.06 -3.40 -8.10
N GLU A 310 -13.43 -4.17 -7.10
CA GLU A 310 -14.80 -4.30 -6.62
C GLU A 310 -15.11 -3.40 -5.41
N GLY A 311 -16.36 -2.93 -5.35
CA GLY A 311 -16.89 -2.29 -4.14
C GLY A 311 -17.10 -3.31 -3.04
N ILE A 312 -17.73 -4.43 -3.39
CA ILE A 312 -17.97 -5.60 -2.54
C ILE A 312 -17.72 -6.85 -3.38
N ASP A 313 -16.84 -7.73 -2.93
CA ASP A 313 -16.62 -9.07 -3.45
C ASP A 313 -17.15 -10.12 -2.45
N LEU A 314 -17.98 -11.04 -2.93
CA LEU A 314 -18.59 -12.12 -2.15
C LEU A 314 -18.28 -13.45 -2.82
N SER A 315 -17.34 -14.19 -2.29
CA SER A 315 -16.92 -15.48 -2.82
C SER A 315 -17.18 -16.61 -1.83
N ASP A 316 -17.73 -17.74 -2.30
CA ASP A 316 -17.98 -18.95 -1.51
C ASP A 316 -18.81 -18.73 -0.22
N ASN A 317 -19.65 -17.70 -0.17
CA ASN A 317 -20.44 -17.36 1.02
C ASN A 317 -21.68 -18.23 1.14
N GLU A 318 -22.01 -18.65 2.36
CA GLU A 318 -23.22 -19.42 2.66
C GLU A 318 -24.46 -18.52 2.60
N THR A 319 -24.44 -17.43 3.37
CA THR A 319 -25.52 -16.44 3.40
C THR A 319 -24.98 -15.11 3.90
N VAL A 320 -24.97 -14.10 3.04
CA VAL A 320 -24.65 -12.72 3.40
C VAL A 320 -25.77 -11.80 2.93
N ASP A 321 -26.37 -11.08 3.87
CA ASP A 321 -27.39 -10.07 3.56
C ASP A 321 -26.72 -8.73 3.21
N VAL A 322 -26.93 -8.22 1.99
CA VAL A 322 -26.31 -6.98 1.50
C VAL A 322 -27.38 -5.97 1.09
N PHE A 323 -27.58 -4.92 1.88
CA PHE A 323 -28.65 -3.95 1.63
C PHE A 323 -28.31 -2.53 2.11
N GLU A 324 -28.99 -1.54 1.56
CA GLU A 324 -28.85 -0.12 1.93
C GLU A 324 -27.42 0.44 1.79
N ASN A 325 -26.55 -0.21 1.01
CA ASN A 325 -25.23 0.31 0.74
C ASN A 325 -25.24 1.28 -0.44
N THR A 326 -24.29 2.21 -0.43
CA THR A 326 -24.03 3.13 -1.53
C THR A 326 -22.65 2.87 -2.11
N ILE A 327 -22.57 2.57 -3.41
CA ILE A 327 -21.36 2.13 -4.11
C ILE A 327 -21.11 3.07 -5.27
N LEU A 328 -20.05 3.88 -5.20
CA LEU A 328 -19.75 4.97 -6.11
C LEU A 328 -18.33 4.89 -6.68
N ASP A 329 -18.18 5.27 -7.94
CA ASP A 329 -16.89 5.48 -8.61
C ASP A 329 -15.97 4.23 -8.59
N ILE A 330 -16.54 3.04 -8.73
CA ILE A 330 -15.81 1.78 -8.77
C ILE A 330 -15.32 1.52 -10.20
N ARG A 331 -14.05 1.14 -10.36
CA ARG A 331 -13.42 0.98 -11.67
C ARG A 331 -13.57 -0.42 -12.27
N GLY A 332 -13.48 -1.47 -11.46
CA GLY A 332 -13.69 -2.85 -11.86
C GLY A 332 -15.17 -3.23 -11.84
N GLY A 333 -15.57 -4.04 -10.89
CA GLY A 333 -16.94 -4.46 -10.64
C GLY A 333 -17.56 -3.71 -9.45
N ARG A 334 -18.80 -3.29 -9.54
CA ARG A 334 -19.48 -2.66 -8.39
C ARG A 334 -19.77 -3.66 -7.28
N LEU A 335 -20.11 -4.87 -7.70
CA LEU A 335 -20.43 -6.00 -6.86
C LEU A 335 -20.05 -7.28 -7.62
N ALA A 336 -19.23 -8.12 -7.03
CA ALA A 336 -19.08 -9.52 -7.42
C ALA A 336 -19.80 -10.39 -6.38
N ALA A 337 -20.68 -11.26 -6.81
CA ALA A 337 -21.37 -12.21 -5.94
C ALA A 337 -21.71 -13.48 -6.71
N ASP A 338 -21.37 -14.61 -6.15
CA ASP A 338 -21.65 -15.92 -6.75
C ASP A 338 -23.12 -16.29 -6.74
N LEU A 339 -23.88 -15.78 -5.77
CA LEU A 339 -25.30 -16.06 -5.58
C LEU A 339 -26.11 -14.77 -5.35
N ASN A 340 -27.34 -14.74 -5.94
CA ASN A 340 -28.35 -13.68 -5.70
C ASN A 340 -27.93 -12.25 -6.08
N GLN A 341 -27.00 -12.05 -7.00
CA GLN A 341 -26.50 -10.73 -7.42
C GLN A 341 -27.64 -9.76 -7.77
N GLU A 342 -28.67 -10.19 -8.54
CA GLU A 342 -29.80 -9.33 -8.92
C GLU A 342 -30.61 -8.84 -7.70
N ALA A 343 -30.81 -9.69 -6.69
CA ALA A 343 -31.52 -9.30 -5.47
C ALA A 343 -30.69 -8.29 -4.64
N ILE A 344 -29.38 -8.46 -4.58
CA ILE A 344 -28.46 -7.53 -3.91
C ILE A 344 -28.46 -6.19 -4.64
N GLU A 345 -28.37 -6.18 -5.97
CA GLU A 345 -28.36 -4.95 -6.77
C GLU A 345 -29.63 -4.10 -6.56
N THR A 346 -30.79 -4.69 -6.35
CA THR A 346 -32.04 -3.95 -6.14
C THR A 346 -32.16 -3.30 -4.77
N GLN A 347 -31.39 -3.75 -3.80
CA GLN A 347 -31.43 -3.24 -2.41
C GLN A 347 -30.30 -2.23 -2.11
N ASN A 348 -29.45 -1.95 -3.08
CA ASN A 348 -28.31 -1.06 -2.91
C ASN A 348 -28.33 0.07 -3.94
N THR A 349 -27.60 1.15 -3.68
CA THR A 349 -27.47 2.30 -4.56
C THR A 349 -26.13 2.30 -5.27
N PHE A 350 -26.15 2.39 -6.60
CA PHE A 350 -24.96 2.43 -7.44
C PHE A 350 -24.90 3.74 -8.24
N GLY A 351 -23.73 4.35 -8.34
CA GLY A 351 -23.62 5.62 -9.04
C GLY A 351 -22.19 6.11 -9.27
N TYR A 352 -22.14 7.38 -9.61
CA TYR A 352 -20.90 8.16 -9.70
C TYR A 352 -21.04 9.36 -8.78
N SER A 353 -19.96 9.70 -8.06
CA SER A 353 -19.96 10.91 -7.24
C SER A 353 -19.97 12.15 -8.15
N ASN A 354 -20.66 13.20 -7.73
CA ASN A 354 -20.72 14.47 -8.50
C ASN A 354 -19.37 15.24 -8.53
N ASN A 355 -18.29 14.67 -8.02
CA ASN A 355 -16.97 15.29 -7.93
C ASN A 355 -16.09 15.01 -9.16
N GLY A 356 -16.64 15.06 -10.37
CA GLY A 356 -15.85 15.26 -11.59
C GLY A 356 -14.91 14.12 -11.98
N GLY A 357 -15.21 12.88 -11.62
CA GLY A 357 -14.57 11.72 -12.19
C GLY A 357 -14.86 11.66 -13.68
N LYS A 358 -13.84 11.79 -14.51
CA LYS A 358 -13.97 11.55 -15.96
C LYS A 358 -14.27 10.07 -16.18
N PRO A 359 -15.10 9.76 -17.21
CA PRO A 359 -15.41 8.40 -17.60
C PRO A 359 -14.16 7.62 -18.00
#